data_23791c55f4fea5dbd15bd318cbb8a0a5
#
_entry.id   23791c55f4fea5dbd15bd318cbb8a0a5
#
_cell.length_a   1.000
_cell.length_b   1.000
_cell.length_c   1.000
_cell.angle_alpha   90.00
_cell.angle_beta   90.00
_cell.angle_gamma   90.00
#
_symmetry.space_group_name_H-M   'P 1'
#
loop_
_entity.id
_entity.type
_entity.pdbx_description
1 polymer ?
#
loop_
_entity_poly.entity_id
_entity_poly.type
_entity_poly.pdbx_seq_one_letter_code
_entity_poly.pdbx_strand_id
1 'polypeptide(L)'
;MATRQRTFVQIEPGSYRVQRPASAEEAIELARESGVQIVDLKFTDLPGLWQHFSIAIPELNKGLFEEGIGFDGSSIRGFQEIQESDMLLKPDPSTAFLDPVCQVPTLTMICDVADPVTKQPYSRDPRYVAKKAEAYLRQTGIATTCYFGPELEFFIFDSIRFDQNQHCGYYFVESAEGVWNSGRD
;
A
#
# COMPACT_ATOMS: atom_id res chain seq x y z
N MET A 1 1.39 -5.53 -34.17
CA MET A 1 1.52 -5.30 -32.72
C MET A 1 1.93 -6.62 -32.09
N ALA A 2 3.16 -6.73 -31.60
CA ALA A 2 3.65 -7.96 -30.99
C ALA A 2 3.07 -8.11 -29.57
N THR A 3 2.31 -9.16 -29.38
CA THR A 3 1.79 -9.56 -28.06
C THR A 3 2.99 -9.91 -27.18
N ARG A 4 3.36 -9.02 -26.25
CA ARG A 4 4.35 -9.36 -25.22
C ARG A 4 3.75 -10.50 -24.40
N GLN A 5 4.33 -11.69 -24.52
CA GLN A 5 4.08 -12.78 -23.59
C GLN A 5 4.47 -12.30 -22.18
N ARG A 6 3.48 -12.29 -21.29
CA ARG A 6 3.74 -12.07 -19.86
C ARG A 6 4.55 -13.25 -19.33
N THR A 7 5.77 -13.00 -18.93
CA THR A 7 6.54 -13.98 -18.18
C THR A 7 6.00 -13.98 -16.75
N PHE A 8 5.12 -14.91 -16.45
CA PHE A 8 4.76 -15.18 -15.07
C PHE A 8 6.01 -15.73 -14.37
N VAL A 9 6.40 -15.11 -13.29
CA VAL A 9 7.41 -15.69 -12.41
C VAL A 9 6.81 -16.99 -11.87
N GLN A 10 7.35 -18.14 -12.28
CA GLN A 10 6.98 -19.41 -11.67
C GLN A 10 7.52 -19.42 -10.25
N ILE A 11 6.60 -19.45 -9.32
CA ILE A 11 6.88 -19.44 -7.90
C ILE A 11 6.90 -20.87 -7.43
N GLU A 12 8.08 -21.37 -7.06
CA GLU A 12 8.22 -22.68 -6.41
C GLU A 12 7.50 -22.65 -5.05
N PRO A 13 6.54 -23.56 -4.79
CA PRO A 13 5.90 -23.64 -3.49
C PRO A 13 6.93 -23.83 -2.38
N GLY A 14 6.92 -22.93 -1.40
CA GLY A 14 7.84 -22.97 -0.25
C GLY A 14 9.09 -22.09 -0.37
N SER A 15 9.34 -21.42 -1.49
CA SER A 15 10.53 -20.57 -1.69
C SER A 15 10.35 -19.10 -1.26
N TYR A 16 9.17 -18.68 -0.79
CA TYR A 16 8.93 -17.33 -0.33
C TYR A 16 9.51 -17.07 1.05
N ARG A 17 10.75 -16.62 1.09
CA ARG A 17 11.17 -15.70 2.15
C ARG A 17 11.04 -14.29 1.59
N VAL A 18 9.99 -13.60 1.96
CA VAL A 18 9.93 -12.14 1.81
C VAL A 18 10.98 -11.59 2.78
N GLN A 19 12.20 -11.37 2.30
CA GLN A 19 13.17 -10.59 3.04
C GLN A 19 12.63 -9.16 3.07
N ARG A 20 12.11 -8.76 4.21
CA ARG A 20 11.71 -7.39 4.44
C ARG A 20 12.94 -6.59 4.85
N PRO A 21 13.22 -5.47 4.20
CA PRO A 21 14.26 -4.57 4.64
C PRO A 21 14.06 -4.16 6.10
N ALA A 22 15.12 -4.13 6.88
CA ALA A 22 15.09 -3.67 8.27
C ALA A 22 15.47 -2.17 8.39
N SER A 23 16.03 -1.59 7.32
CA SER A 23 16.49 -0.20 7.30
C SER A 23 16.20 0.49 5.96
N ALA A 24 16.33 1.81 5.95
CA ALA A 24 16.23 2.62 4.75
C ALA A 24 17.27 2.20 3.68
N GLU A 25 18.50 1.92 4.11
CA GLU A 25 19.59 1.48 3.24
C GLU A 25 19.23 0.16 2.55
N GLU A 26 18.71 -0.79 3.30
CA GLU A 26 18.29 -2.10 2.74
C GLU A 26 17.11 -1.95 1.78
N ALA A 27 16.16 -1.04 2.04
CA ALA A 27 15.06 -0.77 1.13
C ALA A 27 15.54 -0.12 -0.18
N ILE A 28 16.48 0.81 -0.11
CA ILE A 28 17.11 1.44 -1.27
C ILE A 28 17.89 0.41 -2.08
N GLU A 29 18.64 -0.46 -1.41
CA GLU A 29 19.41 -1.53 -2.06
C GLU A 29 18.48 -2.55 -2.76
N LEU A 30 17.39 -2.98 -2.10
CA LEU A 30 16.37 -3.85 -2.70
C LEU A 30 15.81 -3.23 -3.97
N ALA A 31 15.48 -1.94 -3.95
CA ALA A 31 14.98 -1.23 -5.11
C ALA A 31 15.98 -1.22 -6.27
N ARG A 32 17.24 -0.96 -5.95
CA ARG A 32 18.34 -0.92 -6.94
C ARG A 32 18.57 -2.29 -7.58
N GLU A 33 18.69 -3.34 -6.78
CA GLU A 33 18.96 -4.71 -7.25
C GLU A 33 17.79 -5.26 -8.07
N SER A 34 16.57 -4.86 -7.75
CA SER A 34 15.35 -5.30 -8.43
C SER A 34 14.98 -4.46 -9.65
N GLY A 35 15.77 -3.45 -10.01
CA GLY A 35 15.50 -2.57 -11.15
C GLY A 35 14.20 -1.77 -11.01
N VAL A 36 13.84 -1.41 -9.78
CA VAL A 36 12.64 -0.60 -9.49
C VAL A 36 12.69 0.74 -10.23
N GLN A 37 11.57 1.14 -10.78
CA GLN A 37 11.42 2.41 -11.50
C GLN A 37 10.46 3.36 -10.78
N ILE A 38 9.52 2.82 -10.01
CA ILE A 38 8.48 3.57 -9.30
C ILE A 38 8.48 3.13 -7.84
N VAL A 39 8.30 4.07 -6.94
CA VAL A 39 8.06 3.82 -5.52
C VAL A 39 6.64 4.24 -5.20
N ASP A 40 5.83 3.34 -4.68
CA ASP A 40 4.43 3.57 -4.31
C ASP A 40 4.29 3.67 -2.79
N LEU A 41 3.86 4.84 -2.33
CA LEU A 41 3.74 5.19 -0.92
C LEU A 41 2.29 5.06 -0.50
N LYS A 42 1.98 4.07 0.35
CA LYS A 42 0.62 3.76 0.81
C LYS A 42 0.41 4.19 2.25
N PHE A 43 -0.77 4.69 2.53
CA PHE A 43 -1.21 5.02 3.89
C PHE A 43 -2.73 4.80 4.01
N THR A 44 -3.25 4.81 5.22
CA THR A 44 -4.68 4.55 5.45
C THR A 44 -5.37 5.85 5.83
N ASP A 45 -6.50 6.17 5.20
CA ASP A 45 -7.34 7.29 5.61
C ASP A 45 -8.22 6.94 6.83
N LEU A 46 -8.93 7.93 7.39
CA LEU A 46 -9.76 7.71 8.58
C LEU A 46 -10.90 6.68 8.37
N PRO A 47 -11.57 6.63 7.20
CA PRO A 47 -12.52 5.57 6.89
C PRO A 47 -11.94 4.16 6.70
N GLY A 48 -10.62 4.02 6.61
CA GLY A 48 -9.94 2.72 6.47
C GLY A 48 -9.56 2.36 5.02
N LEU A 49 -9.66 3.29 4.08
CA LEU A 49 -9.24 3.05 2.71
C LEU A 49 -7.73 3.27 2.54
N TRP A 50 -7.12 2.45 1.68
CA TRP A 50 -5.78 2.69 1.19
C TRP A 50 -5.76 3.92 0.28
N GLN A 51 -4.99 4.93 0.68
CA GLN A 51 -4.59 6.05 -0.14
C GLN A 51 -3.15 5.83 -0.58
N HIS A 52 -2.77 6.33 -1.74
CA HIS A 52 -1.40 6.21 -2.21
C HIS A 52 -1.06 7.27 -3.26
N PHE A 53 0.22 7.51 -3.41
CA PHE A 53 0.79 8.15 -4.59
C PHE A 53 2.16 7.58 -4.89
N SER A 54 2.55 7.69 -6.14
CA SER A 54 3.81 7.16 -6.62
C SER A 54 4.83 8.27 -6.84
N ILE A 55 6.08 7.97 -6.54
CA ILE A 55 7.23 8.83 -6.83
C ILE A 55 8.20 8.09 -7.75
N ALA A 56 9.02 8.87 -8.47
CA ALA A 56 10.07 8.32 -9.31
C ALA A 56 11.23 7.79 -8.46
N ILE A 57 11.91 6.75 -8.94
CA ILE A 57 13.01 6.11 -8.21
C ILE A 57 14.14 7.10 -7.76
N PRO A 58 14.48 8.19 -8.46
CA PRO A 58 15.48 9.13 -7.98
C PRO A 58 15.13 9.80 -6.65
N GLU A 59 13.85 9.85 -6.29
CA GLU A 59 13.38 10.39 -5.01
C GLU A 59 13.56 9.42 -3.84
N LEU A 60 13.83 8.14 -4.11
CA LEU A 60 14.12 7.15 -3.09
C LEU A 60 15.55 7.33 -2.56
N ASN A 61 15.69 8.11 -1.54
CA ASN A 61 16.94 8.41 -0.87
C ASN A 61 16.76 8.43 0.66
N LYS A 62 17.83 8.58 1.41
CA LYS A 62 17.78 8.62 2.89
C LYS A 62 16.89 9.74 3.43
N GLY A 63 16.88 10.89 2.80
CA GLY A 63 16.05 12.02 3.19
C GLY A 63 14.57 11.71 3.16
N LEU A 64 14.10 10.87 2.23
CA LEU A 64 12.72 10.41 2.18
C LEU A 64 12.31 9.69 3.49
N PHE A 65 13.19 8.89 4.07
CA PHE A 65 12.89 8.17 5.33
C PHE A 65 13.06 9.05 6.57
N GLU A 66 14.01 9.97 6.55
CA GLU A 66 14.31 10.84 7.68
C GLU A 66 13.32 12.00 7.79
N GLU A 67 13.10 12.69 6.69
CA GLU A 67 12.30 13.92 6.63
C GLU A 67 10.84 13.65 6.22
N GLY A 68 10.61 12.61 5.43
CA GLY A 68 9.33 12.30 4.82
C GLY A 68 9.11 13.10 3.53
N ILE A 69 7.94 12.91 2.92
CA ILE A 69 7.50 13.62 1.73
C ILE A 69 6.15 14.30 1.96
N GLY A 70 6.04 15.54 1.49
CA GLY A 70 4.83 16.34 1.65
C GLY A 70 3.66 15.85 0.81
N PHE A 71 2.45 15.93 1.36
CA PHE A 71 1.21 15.73 0.62
C PHE A 71 0.10 16.62 1.18
N ASP A 72 -0.96 16.81 0.39
CA ASP A 72 -2.15 17.58 0.79
C ASP A 72 -3.12 16.72 1.59
N GLY A 73 -3.13 16.89 2.92
CA GLY A 73 -4.02 16.19 3.82
C GLY A 73 -5.49 16.62 3.71
N SER A 74 -5.79 17.78 3.12
CA SER A 74 -7.18 18.21 2.89
C SER A 74 -7.88 17.39 1.80
N SER A 75 -7.09 16.76 0.92
CA SER A 75 -7.58 15.83 -0.09
C SER A 75 -7.92 14.45 0.49
N ILE A 76 -7.56 14.21 1.76
CA ILE A 76 -7.74 12.91 2.42
C ILE A 76 -8.93 12.98 3.37
N ARG A 77 -9.87 12.05 3.15
CA ARG A 77 -11.11 12.03 3.92
C ARG A 77 -10.88 11.85 5.42
N GLY A 78 -11.31 12.84 6.19
CA GLY A 78 -11.24 12.84 7.65
C GLY A 78 -9.90 13.32 8.21
N PHE A 79 -8.94 13.78 7.38
CA PHE A 79 -7.67 14.29 7.85
C PHE A 79 -7.76 15.77 8.21
N GLN A 80 -7.39 16.67 7.31
CA GLN A 80 -7.20 18.09 7.61
C GLN A 80 -8.16 18.98 6.81
N GLU A 81 -8.32 20.21 7.30
CA GLU A 81 -8.98 21.28 6.56
C GLU A 81 -7.98 21.96 5.62
N ILE A 82 -8.49 22.70 4.61
CA ILE A 82 -7.66 23.28 3.56
C ILE A 82 -6.62 24.28 4.07
N GLN A 83 -6.90 24.98 5.17
CA GLN A 83 -5.99 25.97 5.77
C GLN A 83 -4.82 25.33 6.54
N GLU A 84 -4.87 24.04 6.83
CA GLU A 84 -3.84 23.26 7.52
C GLU A 84 -3.53 21.98 6.75
N SER A 85 -3.50 22.08 5.43
CA SER A 85 -3.49 20.91 4.54
C SER A 85 -2.18 20.16 4.48
N ASP A 86 -1.06 20.83 4.73
CA ASP A 86 0.26 20.21 4.58
C ASP A 86 0.50 19.13 5.61
N MET A 87 0.87 17.95 5.14
CA MET A 87 1.21 16.78 5.95
C MET A 87 2.42 16.06 5.38
N LEU A 88 3.01 15.17 6.16
CA LEU A 88 4.15 14.34 5.74
C LEU A 88 3.80 12.86 5.76
N LEU A 89 4.21 12.14 4.71
CA LEU A 89 4.36 10.69 4.75
C LEU A 89 5.79 10.31 5.09
N LYS A 90 5.94 9.40 6.06
CA LYS A 90 7.21 8.81 6.46
C LYS A 90 7.18 7.31 6.15
N PRO A 91 7.86 6.86 5.10
CA PRO A 91 7.87 5.45 4.73
C PRO A 91 8.50 4.57 5.82
N ASP A 92 7.87 3.43 6.08
CA ASP A 92 8.42 2.41 6.96
C ASP A 92 9.16 1.36 6.11
N PRO A 93 10.50 1.31 6.15
CA PRO A 93 11.26 0.39 5.32
C PRO A 93 10.94 -1.07 5.62
N SER A 94 10.54 -1.41 6.86
CA SER A 94 10.19 -2.78 7.23
C SER A 94 8.94 -3.31 6.52
N THR A 95 8.19 -2.43 5.87
CA THR A 95 6.99 -2.78 5.09
C THR A 95 7.26 -2.88 3.59
N ALA A 96 8.49 -2.58 3.16
CA ALA A 96 8.83 -2.56 1.74
C ALA A 96 8.68 -3.94 1.09
N PHE A 97 8.08 -3.96 -0.09
CA PHE A 97 7.96 -5.14 -0.93
C PHE A 97 7.88 -4.77 -2.41
N LEU A 98 8.31 -5.68 -3.27
CA LEU A 98 8.12 -5.53 -4.71
C LEU A 98 6.69 -5.90 -5.06
N ASP A 99 5.96 -4.98 -5.70
CA ASP A 99 4.56 -5.20 -6.05
C ASP A 99 4.46 -6.20 -7.23
N PRO A 100 3.88 -7.40 -7.02
CA PRO A 100 3.83 -8.44 -8.06
C PRO A 100 2.78 -8.16 -9.14
N VAL A 101 1.90 -7.18 -8.92
CA VAL A 101 0.77 -6.90 -9.81
C VAL A 101 1.09 -5.76 -10.79
N CYS A 102 2.00 -4.87 -10.41
CA CYS A 102 2.39 -3.74 -11.25
C CYS A 102 3.13 -4.19 -12.51
N GLN A 103 2.81 -3.56 -13.65
CA GLN A 103 3.51 -3.84 -14.92
C GLN A 103 4.92 -3.25 -14.96
N VAL A 104 5.11 -2.11 -14.30
CA VAL A 104 6.41 -1.46 -14.11
C VAL A 104 6.97 -1.94 -12.77
N PRO A 105 8.26 -2.29 -12.67
CA PRO A 105 8.87 -2.67 -11.41
C PRO A 105 8.66 -1.60 -10.34
N THR A 106 7.86 -1.92 -9.33
CA THR A 106 7.41 -0.99 -8.30
C THR A 106 7.76 -1.51 -6.91
N LEU A 107 8.39 -0.65 -6.09
CA LEU A 107 8.56 -0.88 -4.66
C LEU A 107 7.42 -0.20 -3.92
N THR A 108 6.65 -0.96 -3.18
CA THR A 108 5.58 -0.44 -2.33
C THR A 108 6.01 -0.39 -0.88
N MET A 109 5.72 0.71 -0.19
CA MET A 109 5.93 0.87 1.25
C MET A 109 4.70 1.47 1.92
N ILE A 110 4.45 1.04 3.16
CA ILE A 110 3.43 1.63 4.02
C ILE A 110 4.06 2.78 4.81
N CYS A 111 3.36 3.90 4.87
CA CYS A 111 3.83 5.12 5.50
C CYS A 111 3.08 5.42 6.79
N ASP A 112 3.77 6.07 7.72
CA ASP A 112 3.17 6.81 8.82
C ASP A 112 2.88 8.24 8.37
N VAL A 113 1.86 8.85 8.95
CA VAL A 113 1.50 10.24 8.71
C VAL A 113 1.99 11.11 9.87
N ALA A 114 2.60 12.24 9.54
CA ALA A 114 3.15 13.17 10.54
C ALA A 114 2.81 14.63 10.22
N ASP A 115 2.80 15.44 11.27
CA ASP A 115 2.70 16.89 11.19
C ASP A 115 3.98 17.49 10.59
N PRO A 116 3.91 18.41 9.62
CA PRO A 116 5.09 18.93 8.91
C PRO A 116 5.97 19.85 9.77
N VAL A 117 5.37 20.51 10.78
CA VAL A 117 6.06 21.48 11.64
C VAL A 117 6.68 20.80 12.85
N THR A 118 5.84 20.06 13.59
CA THR A 118 6.26 19.41 14.85
C THR A 118 6.97 18.08 14.63
N LYS A 119 6.82 17.48 13.43
CA LYS A 119 7.30 16.14 13.07
C LYS A 119 6.68 15.03 13.94
N GLN A 120 5.68 15.35 14.73
CA GLN A 120 5.00 14.37 15.55
C GLN A 120 4.04 13.52 14.72
N PRO A 121 3.80 12.26 15.11
CA PRO A 121 2.80 11.40 14.48
C PRO A 121 1.42 12.06 14.48
N TYR A 122 0.72 11.96 13.36
CA TYR A 122 -0.62 12.51 13.23
C TYR A 122 -1.64 11.69 14.03
N SER A 123 -2.43 12.37 14.87
CA SER A 123 -3.32 11.71 15.83
C SER A 123 -4.45 10.89 15.20
N ARG A 124 -4.86 11.24 13.97
CA ARG A 124 -5.94 10.56 13.22
C ARG A 124 -5.41 9.53 12.23
N ASP A 125 -4.09 9.33 12.15
CA ASP A 125 -3.52 8.22 11.38
C ASP A 125 -3.91 6.89 12.01
N PRO A 126 -4.70 6.02 11.33
CA PRO A 126 -5.10 4.72 11.87
C PRO A 126 -3.92 3.84 12.24
N ARG A 127 -2.82 3.93 11.48
CA ARG A 127 -1.59 3.19 11.79
C ARG A 127 -0.95 3.66 13.09
N TYR A 128 -0.95 4.96 13.34
CA TYR A 128 -0.47 5.50 14.61
C TYR A 128 -1.37 5.10 15.79
N VAL A 129 -2.70 5.04 15.58
CA VAL A 129 -3.62 4.53 16.60
C VAL A 129 -3.30 3.09 16.97
N ALA A 130 -3.04 2.23 15.98
CA ALA A 130 -2.62 0.85 16.22
C ALA A 130 -1.28 0.75 16.97
N LYS A 131 -0.30 1.57 16.60
CA LYS A 131 1.00 1.66 17.31
C LYS A 131 0.82 2.09 18.79
N LYS A 132 -0.06 3.05 19.05
CA LYS A 132 -0.39 3.47 20.42
C LYS A 132 -1.03 2.32 21.22
N ALA A 133 -1.95 1.59 20.62
CA ALA A 133 -2.61 0.45 21.28
C ALA A 133 -1.61 -0.65 21.62
N GLU A 134 -0.68 -0.95 20.71
CA GLU A 134 0.39 -1.92 20.96
C GLU A 134 1.35 -1.46 22.08
N ALA A 135 1.74 -0.19 22.07
CA ALA A 135 2.57 0.37 23.13
C ALA A 135 1.86 0.33 24.50
N TYR A 136 0.58 0.65 24.52
CA TYR A 136 -0.24 0.59 25.74
C TYR A 136 -0.35 -0.84 26.27
N LEU A 137 -0.56 -1.83 25.41
CA LEU A 137 -0.60 -3.24 25.80
C LEU A 137 0.68 -3.65 26.54
N ARG A 138 1.84 -3.27 26.01
CA ARG A 138 3.14 -3.54 26.68
C ARG A 138 3.27 -2.78 28.00
N GLN A 139 2.85 -1.53 28.03
CA GLN A 139 2.93 -0.68 29.25
C GLN A 139 2.10 -1.23 30.39
N THR A 140 0.93 -1.80 30.12
CA THR A 140 0.06 -2.40 31.14
C THR A 140 0.62 -3.69 31.74
N GLY A 141 1.60 -4.31 31.09
CA GLY A 141 2.14 -5.60 31.49
C GLY A 141 1.20 -6.79 31.29
N ILE A 142 0.02 -6.58 30.67
CA ILE A 142 -0.96 -7.65 30.40
C ILE A 142 -0.41 -8.63 29.37
N ALA A 143 0.18 -8.10 28.29
CA ALA A 143 0.80 -8.90 27.24
C ALA A 143 1.89 -8.11 26.50
N THR A 144 2.80 -8.81 25.85
CA THR A 144 3.84 -8.22 25.00
C THR A 144 3.51 -8.31 23.51
N THR A 145 2.57 -9.16 23.16
CA THR A 145 2.21 -9.45 21.77
C THR A 145 0.70 -9.64 21.65
N CYS A 146 0.14 -9.12 20.58
CA CYS A 146 -1.25 -9.33 20.20
C CYS A 146 -1.30 -9.93 18.78
N TYR A 147 -2.08 -10.98 18.61
CA TYR A 147 -2.27 -11.63 17.30
C TYR A 147 -3.66 -11.30 16.77
N PHE A 148 -3.71 -10.95 15.48
CA PHE A 148 -4.94 -10.76 14.73
C PHE A 148 -4.98 -11.75 13.58
N GLY A 149 -6.17 -12.26 13.26
CA GLY A 149 -6.43 -13.13 12.12
C GLY A 149 -7.33 -12.41 11.12
N PRO A 150 -6.80 -11.56 10.23
CA PRO A 150 -7.63 -10.89 9.22
C PRO A 150 -8.12 -11.91 8.19
N GLU A 151 -9.39 -11.80 7.80
CA GLU A 151 -10.02 -12.57 6.73
C GLU A 151 -10.18 -11.66 5.52
N LEU A 152 -9.27 -11.82 4.55
CA LEU A 152 -9.26 -11.02 3.33
C LEU A 152 -10.11 -11.73 2.26
N GLU A 153 -11.25 -11.15 1.92
CA GLU A 153 -12.17 -11.68 0.93
C GLU A 153 -11.99 -10.98 -0.42
N PHE A 154 -12.02 -11.74 -1.50
CA PHE A 154 -11.94 -11.21 -2.86
C PHE A 154 -12.66 -12.15 -3.85
N PHE A 155 -13.00 -11.59 -5.01
CA PHE A 155 -13.59 -12.36 -6.11
C PHE A 155 -12.56 -12.63 -7.20
N ILE A 156 -12.64 -13.83 -7.79
CA ILE A 156 -11.88 -14.18 -8.98
C ILE A 156 -12.87 -14.25 -10.15
N PHE A 157 -12.55 -13.56 -11.23
CA PHE A 157 -13.35 -13.53 -12.44
C PHE A 157 -12.59 -14.10 -13.63
N ASP A 158 -13.29 -14.83 -14.48
CA ASP A 158 -12.75 -15.30 -15.77
C ASP A 158 -12.66 -14.16 -16.78
N SER A 159 -13.63 -13.25 -16.73
CA SER A 159 -13.66 -12.06 -17.58
C SER A 159 -14.35 -10.90 -16.86
N ILE A 160 -13.84 -9.70 -17.09
CA ILE A 160 -14.50 -8.46 -16.69
C ILE A 160 -14.42 -7.46 -17.85
N ARG A 161 -15.56 -6.84 -18.17
CA ARG A 161 -15.69 -5.77 -19.16
C ARG A 161 -16.47 -4.63 -18.51
N PHE A 162 -15.95 -3.44 -18.58
CA PHE A 162 -16.62 -2.26 -18.06
C PHE A 162 -16.26 -1.02 -18.87
N ASP A 163 -17.15 -0.05 -18.84
CA ASP A 163 -16.89 1.30 -19.29
C ASP A 163 -17.66 2.29 -18.41
N GLN A 164 -17.09 3.45 -18.21
CA GLN A 164 -17.72 4.54 -17.48
C GLN A 164 -17.30 5.88 -18.06
N ASN A 165 -18.28 6.68 -18.43
CA ASN A 165 -18.09 8.03 -18.96
C ASN A 165 -19.17 8.97 -18.41
N GLN A 166 -19.23 10.21 -18.91
CA GLN A 166 -20.12 11.24 -18.35
C GLN A 166 -21.62 10.93 -18.45
N HIS A 167 -22.03 10.03 -19.33
CA HIS A 167 -23.44 9.75 -19.64
C HIS A 167 -23.80 8.27 -19.73
N CYS A 168 -22.84 7.38 -19.52
CA CYS A 168 -23.05 5.93 -19.55
C CYS A 168 -22.10 5.22 -18.60
N GLY A 169 -22.59 4.14 -18.00
CA GLY A 169 -21.76 3.22 -17.24
C GLY A 169 -22.33 1.81 -17.31
N TYR A 170 -21.46 0.82 -17.48
CA TYR A 170 -21.82 -0.58 -17.42
C TYR A 170 -20.66 -1.44 -16.93
N TYR A 171 -20.97 -2.61 -16.41
CA TYR A 171 -20.01 -3.67 -16.18
C TYR A 171 -20.61 -5.04 -16.51
N PHE A 172 -19.75 -5.96 -16.96
CA PHE A 172 -20.06 -7.38 -17.07
C PHE A 172 -18.93 -8.15 -16.39
N VAL A 173 -19.30 -9.05 -15.50
CA VAL A 173 -18.39 -9.99 -14.84
C VAL A 173 -18.84 -11.40 -15.18
N GLU A 174 -17.87 -12.24 -15.51
CA GLU A 174 -18.08 -13.66 -15.81
C GLU A 174 -17.17 -14.48 -14.90
N SER A 175 -17.76 -15.52 -14.32
CA SER A 175 -17.05 -16.49 -13.49
C SER A 175 -17.72 -17.85 -13.66
N ALA A 176 -16.94 -18.90 -13.83
CA ALA A 176 -17.45 -20.27 -13.88
C ALA A 176 -18.22 -20.63 -12.62
N GLU A 177 -17.90 -20.01 -11.48
CA GLU A 177 -18.58 -20.20 -10.19
C GLU A 177 -19.77 -19.25 -9.98
N GLY A 178 -20.00 -18.31 -10.89
CA GLY A 178 -21.08 -17.33 -10.78
C GLY A 178 -22.46 -17.95 -10.91
N VAL A 179 -23.37 -17.63 -9.99
CA VAL A 179 -24.75 -18.15 -10.00
C VAL A 179 -25.49 -17.79 -11.30
N TRP A 180 -25.13 -16.69 -11.96
CA TRP A 180 -25.70 -16.29 -13.25
C TRP A 180 -25.18 -17.13 -14.43
N ASN A 181 -24.12 -17.92 -14.24
CA ASN A 181 -23.60 -18.87 -15.22
C ASN A 181 -24.13 -20.29 -15.02
N SER A 182 -24.96 -20.53 -14.01
CA SER A 182 -25.51 -21.85 -13.74
C SER A 182 -26.33 -22.34 -14.96
N GLY A 183 -26.03 -23.57 -15.44
CA GLY A 183 -26.64 -24.15 -16.63
C GLY A 183 -25.97 -23.81 -17.96
N ARG A 184 -24.79 -23.17 -17.93
CA ARG A 184 -23.89 -23.03 -19.06
C ARG A 184 -22.75 -24.03 -18.85
N ASP A 185 -22.84 -25.15 -19.53
CA ASP A 185 -21.75 -26.11 -19.69
C ASP A 185 -20.81 -25.68 -20.81
#